data_ba1b09636083914dc9d607491bcc4f0c
#
_entry.id   ba1b09636083914dc9d607491bcc4f0c
#
_cell.length_a   1.000
_cell.length_b   1.000
_cell.length_c   1.000
_cell.angle_alpha   90.00
_cell.angle_beta   90.00
_cell.angle_gamma   90.00
#
_symmetry.space_group_name_H-M   'P 1'
#
loop_
_entity.id
_entity.type
_entity.pdbx_description
1 polymer ?
#
loop_
_entity_poly.entity_id
_entity_poly.type
_entity_poly.pdbx_seq_one_letter_code
_entity_poly.pdbx_strand_id
1 'polypeptide(L)'
;MSRLEVPLLGRPVWATGDILLRAELDLLIKDNSGAWQTETFRVDSGTEMTSMPASLARSLDLPMPKNPVRGGLDVSGARQEVRAGLIRARVDRMDPIEYAFPCYFIGDPDARFDPNQPPSFPRTLLGLTAVVDKIRILFDGTPTPTAPHGLMVIERT
;
A
#
# COMPACT_ATOMS: atom_id res chain seq x y z
N MET A 1 -12.36 -8.55 -15.23
CA MET A 1 -11.04 -8.39 -15.88
C MET A 1 -9.97 -8.99 -14.98
N SER A 2 -9.20 -9.91 -15.50
CA SER A 2 -8.16 -10.63 -14.73
C SER A 2 -6.76 -9.96 -14.79
N ARG A 3 -6.65 -8.90 -15.57
CA ARG A 3 -5.42 -8.12 -15.79
C ARG A 3 -5.71 -6.63 -15.72
N LEU A 4 -4.84 -5.89 -15.06
CA LEU A 4 -4.91 -4.43 -14.94
C LEU A 4 -3.55 -3.83 -15.30
N GLU A 5 -3.54 -2.80 -16.11
CA GLU A 5 -2.36 -2.01 -16.43
C GLU A 5 -2.46 -0.64 -15.77
N VAL A 6 -1.42 -0.26 -15.03
CA VAL A 6 -1.36 0.99 -14.28
C VAL A 6 -0.10 1.73 -14.70
N PRO A 7 -0.20 2.96 -15.23
CA PRO A 7 0.97 3.75 -15.55
C PRO A 7 1.85 4.01 -14.32
N LEU A 8 3.16 3.86 -14.49
CA LEU A 8 4.12 4.28 -13.46
C LEU A 8 4.15 5.80 -13.39
N LEU A 9 4.25 6.31 -12.17
CA LEU A 9 4.38 7.75 -11.92
C LEU A 9 5.86 8.12 -11.87
N GLY A 10 6.20 9.26 -12.46
CA GLY A 10 7.57 9.77 -12.45
C GLY A 10 7.62 11.15 -11.80
N ARG A 11 8.68 11.37 -11.01
CA ARG A 11 8.99 12.67 -10.40
C ARG A 11 10.45 13.02 -10.66
N PRO A 12 10.76 14.21 -11.21
CA PRO A 12 12.15 14.62 -11.41
C PRO A 12 12.85 14.87 -10.07
N VAL A 13 14.12 14.48 -10.01
CA VAL A 13 15.04 14.83 -8.93
C VAL A 13 15.90 15.98 -9.40
N TRP A 14 15.70 17.16 -8.86
CA TRP A 14 16.36 18.39 -9.31
C TRP A 14 17.89 18.33 -9.22
N ALA A 15 18.43 17.65 -8.21
CA ALA A 15 19.87 17.57 -8.00
C ALA A 15 20.61 16.74 -9.06
N THR A 16 19.98 15.74 -9.66
CA THR A 16 20.62 14.78 -10.57
C THR A 16 20.00 14.75 -11.96
N GLY A 17 18.79 15.29 -12.14
CA GLY A 17 18.01 15.19 -13.37
C GLY A 17 17.37 13.81 -13.58
N ASP A 18 17.55 12.88 -12.64
CA ASP A 18 16.92 11.56 -12.71
C ASP A 18 15.41 11.61 -12.47
N ILE A 19 14.72 10.57 -12.92
CA ILE A 19 13.29 10.39 -12.65
C ILE A 19 13.13 9.31 -11.59
N LEU A 20 12.51 9.66 -10.46
CA LEU A 20 12.07 8.69 -9.48
C LEU A 20 10.75 8.07 -9.92
N LEU A 21 10.73 6.76 -10.11
CA LEU A 21 9.53 6.02 -10.47
C LEU A 21 8.79 5.57 -9.21
N ARG A 22 7.46 5.62 -9.29
CA ARG A 22 6.57 5.18 -8.24
C ARG A 22 5.41 4.37 -8.83
N ALA A 23 5.13 3.23 -8.23
CA ALA A 23 3.99 2.40 -8.57
C ALA A 23 2.92 2.54 -7.47
N GLU A 24 1.71 2.91 -7.84
CA GLU A 24 0.57 3.02 -6.94
C GLU A 24 -0.56 2.12 -7.44
N LEU A 25 -1.21 1.44 -6.50
CA LEU A 25 -2.33 0.54 -6.77
C LEU A 25 -3.48 0.88 -5.84
N ASP A 26 -4.65 1.12 -6.43
CA ASP A 26 -5.86 1.32 -5.65
C ASP A 26 -6.44 -0.04 -5.25
N LEU A 27 -6.63 -0.19 -3.94
CA LEU A 27 -7.31 -1.33 -3.35
C LEU A 27 -8.62 -0.87 -2.72
N LEU A 28 -9.64 -1.71 -2.84
CA LEU A 28 -10.85 -1.60 -2.04
C LEU A 28 -10.62 -2.40 -0.77
N ILE A 29 -10.67 -1.74 0.38
CA ILE A 29 -10.45 -2.36 1.69
C ILE A 29 -11.78 -2.46 2.43
N LYS A 30 -12.07 -3.63 2.98
CA LYS A 30 -13.30 -3.90 3.73
C LYS A 30 -13.20 -3.33 5.15
N ASP A 31 -14.13 -2.47 5.50
CA ASP A 31 -14.22 -1.89 6.85
C ASP A 31 -15.02 -2.79 7.83
N ASN A 32 -15.12 -2.37 9.09
CA ASN A 32 -15.86 -3.10 10.12
C ASN A 32 -17.35 -3.23 9.83
N SER A 33 -17.93 -2.33 9.03
CA SER A 33 -19.34 -2.41 8.62
C SER A 33 -19.58 -3.35 7.45
N GLY A 34 -18.50 -3.87 6.81
CA GLY A 34 -18.55 -4.65 5.59
C GLY A 34 -18.56 -3.82 4.30
N ALA A 35 -18.47 -2.50 4.41
CA ALA A 35 -18.35 -1.61 3.26
C ALA A 35 -16.92 -1.60 2.71
N TRP A 36 -16.79 -1.24 1.43
CA TRP A 36 -15.52 -1.17 0.73
C TRP A 36 -15.07 0.29 0.63
N GLN A 37 -13.84 0.55 1.12
CA GLN A 37 -13.20 1.86 1.10
C GLN A 37 -12.04 1.82 0.11
N THR A 38 -11.90 2.81 -0.76
CA THR A 38 -10.75 2.91 -1.66
C THR A 38 -9.57 3.52 -0.95
N GLU A 39 -8.42 2.86 -1.05
CA GLU A 39 -7.15 3.37 -0.54
C GLU A 39 -6.03 3.10 -1.54
N THR A 40 -5.18 4.08 -1.76
CA THR A 40 -4.02 3.97 -2.66
C THR A 40 -2.81 3.44 -1.90
N PHE A 41 -2.30 2.30 -2.34
CA PHE A 41 -1.09 1.68 -1.82
C PHE A 41 0.08 1.95 -2.76
N ARG A 42 1.20 2.36 -2.20
CA ARG A 42 2.46 2.33 -2.91
C ARG A 42 2.97 0.90 -2.95
N VAL A 43 3.22 0.37 -4.14
CA VAL A 43 3.79 -0.96 -4.31
C VAL A 43 5.30 -0.87 -4.08
N ASP A 44 5.79 -1.55 -3.07
CA ASP A 44 7.19 -1.49 -2.65
C ASP A 44 7.78 -2.90 -2.58
N SER A 45 8.57 -3.25 -3.61
CA SER A 45 9.26 -4.54 -3.67
C SER A 45 10.39 -4.69 -2.65
N GLY A 46 10.82 -3.60 -2.02
CA GLY A 46 11.80 -3.60 -0.93
C GLY A 46 11.19 -3.83 0.46
N THR A 47 9.88 -3.96 0.55
CA THR A 47 9.15 -4.17 1.81
C THR A 47 8.57 -5.58 1.87
N GLU A 48 8.83 -6.29 2.96
CA GLU A 48 8.28 -7.64 3.17
C GLU A 48 6.78 -7.57 3.48
N MET A 49 6.39 -6.72 4.41
CA MET A 49 5.01 -6.63 4.91
C MET A 49 4.25 -5.45 4.33
N THR A 50 3.00 -5.68 3.99
CA THR A 50 2.04 -4.60 3.77
C THR A 50 1.88 -3.81 5.06
N SER A 51 1.83 -2.50 4.98
CA SER A 51 1.73 -1.62 6.13
C SER A 51 0.88 -0.39 5.86
N MET A 52 0.32 0.17 6.90
CA MET A 52 -0.36 1.46 6.87
C MET A 52 -0.27 2.15 8.23
N PRO A 53 -0.43 3.48 8.29
CA PRO A 53 -0.57 4.19 9.55
C PRO A 53 -1.77 3.68 10.34
N ALA A 54 -1.59 3.39 11.63
CA ALA A 54 -2.70 2.97 12.50
C ALA A 54 -3.80 4.04 12.59
N SER A 55 -3.43 5.31 12.54
CA SER A 55 -4.38 6.42 12.51
C SER A 55 -5.25 6.44 11.24
N LEU A 56 -4.67 6.10 10.09
CA LEU A 56 -5.42 5.96 8.84
C LEU A 56 -6.37 4.77 8.92
N ALA A 57 -5.91 3.62 9.40
CA ALA A 57 -6.75 2.44 9.59
C ALA A 57 -7.96 2.73 10.49
N ARG A 58 -7.76 3.50 11.56
CA ARG A 58 -8.85 3.94 12.44
C ARG A 58 -9.82 4.87 11.73
N SER A 59 -9.32 5.84 10.97
CA SER A 59 -10.17 6.78 10.23
C SER A 59 -11.03 6.09 9.16
N LEU A 60 -10.54 5.00 8.59
CA LEU A 60 -11.27 4.16 7.63
C LEU A 60 -12.14 3.09 8.29
N ASP A 61 -12.17 3.04 9.62
CA ASP A 61 -12.88 2.01 10.40
C ASP A 61 -12.48 0.57 10.00
N LEU A 62 -11.18 0.34 9.84
CA LEU A 62 -10.67 -1.00 9.51
C LEU A 62 -10.58 -1.89 10.75
N PRO A 63 -10.79 -3.21 10.61
CA PRO A 63 -10.47 -4.17 11.66
C PRO A 63 -8.99 -4.07 12.04
N MET A 64 -8.72 -3.79 13.30
CA MET A 64 -7.36 -3.63 13.80
C MET A 64 -7.25 -4.24 15.20
N PRO A 65 -6.19 -5.03 15.50
CA PRO A 65 -5.98 -5.57 16.84
C PRO A 65 -5.91 -4.47 17.90
N LYS A 66 -6.48 -4.71 19.07
CA LYS A 66 -6.44 -3.75 20.18
C LYS A 66 -5.05 -3.59 20.76
N ASN A 67 -4.31 -4.68 20.85
CA ASN A 67 -3.01 -4.72 21.51
C ASN A 67 -1.88 -4.66 20.48
N PRO A 68 -0.88 -3.80 20.69
CA PRO A 68 0.31 -3.78 19.87
C PRO A 68 1.17 -5.03 20.09
N VAL A 69 2.00 -5.33 19.11
CA VAL A 69 3.05 -6.34 19.22
C VAL A 69 4.07 -5.91 20.27
N ARG A 70 4.47 -6.83 21.14
CA ARG A 70 5.47 -6.55 22.17
C ARG A 70 6.81 -6.15 21.52
N GLY A 71 7.41 -5.06 22.00
CA GLY A 71 8.69 -4.55 21.53
C GLY A 71 8.65 -3.63 20.32
N GLY A 72 7.51 -3.54 19.62
CA GLY A 72 7.35 -2.65 18.47
C GLY A 72 8.21 -3.04 17.25
N LEU A 73 8.41 -2.10 16.35
CA LEU A 73 9.18 -2.26 15.13
C LEU A 73 10.02 -1.00 14.86
N ASP A 74 11.25 -1.17 14.39
CA ASP A 74 12.05 -0.04 13.93
C ASP A 74 11.60 0.37 12.52
N VAL A 75 11.14 1.61 12.40
CA VAL A 75 10.70 2.18 11.12
C VAL A 75 11.48 3.48 10.91
N SER A 76 12.27 3.53 9.86
CA SER A 76 13.10 4.70 9.52
C SER A 76 13.96 5.21 10.68
N GLY A 77 14.54 4.30 11.46
CA GLY A 77 15.43 4.62 12.58
C GLY A 77 14.71 5.01 13.88
N ALA A 78 13.39 4.96 13.92
CA ALA A 78 12.59 5.20 15.12
C ALA A 78 11.79 3.97 15.52
N ARG A 79 11.73 3.69 16.83
CA ARG A 79 10.88 2.62 17.36
C ARG A 79 9.43 3.05 17.31
N GLN A 80 8.61 2.25 16.64
CA GLN A 80 7.18 2.50 16.48
C GLN A 80 6.34 1.39 17.13
N GLU A 81 5.21 1.77 17.69
CA GLU A 81 4.17 0.82 18.07
C GLU A 81 3.59 0.18 16.81
N VAL A 82 3.37 -1.12 16.83
CA VAL A 82 2.85 -1.89 15.68
C VAL A 82 1.78 -2.85 16.14
N ARG A 83 0.68 -2.86 15.40
CA ARG A 83 -0.37 -3.89 15.50
C ARG A 83 -0.31 -4.76 14.26
N ALA A 84 -0.22 -6.08 14.44
CA ALA A 84 -0.19 -7.04 13.34
C ALA A 84 -1.59 -7.62 13.12
N GLY A 85 -2.15 -7.41 11.94
CA GLY A 85 -3.48 -7.86 11.59
C GLY A 85 -3.60 -8.26 10.14
N LEU A 86 -4.83 -8.24 9.64
CA LEU A 86 -5.18 -8.56 8.27
C LEU A 86 -6.04 -7.45 7.69
N ILE A 87 -5.81 -7.12 6.43
CA ILE A 87 -6.76 -6.38 5.62
C ILE A 87 -7.43 -7.31 4.62
N ARG A 88 -8.74 -7.14 4.42
CA ARG A 88 -9.47 -7.78 3.35
C ARG A 88 -9.56 -6.80 2.20
N ALA A 89 -9.05 -7.18 1.05
CA ALA A 89 -8.86 -6.27 -0.07
C ALA A 89 -9.34 -6.88 -1.39
N ARG A 90 -9.72 -6.00 -2.30
CA ARG A 90 -9.91 -6.29 -3.73
C ARG A 90 -9.06 -5.33 -4.52
N VAL A 91 -8.54 -5.75 -5.65
CA VAL A 91 -7.89 -4.83 -6.58
C VAL A 91 -8.98 -4.05 -7.32
N ASP A 92 -8.92 -2.72 -7.21
CA ASP A 92 -9.89 -1.88 -7.92
C ASP A 92 -9.78 -2.08 -9.43
N ARG A 93 -10.93 -2.04 -10.12
CA ARG A 93 -11.05 -2.26 -11.57
C ARG A 93 -10.68 -3.67 -12.07
N MET A 94 -10.48 -4.64 -11.17
CA MET A 94 -10.33 -6.06 -11.51
C MET A 94 -11.57 -6.85 -11.09
N ASP A 95 -11.57 -8.13 -11.41
CA ASP A 95 -12.62 -9.04 -10.95
C ASP A 95 -12.71 -9.00 -9.42
N PRO A 96 -13.92 -9.01 -8.83
CA PRO A 96 -14.12 -8.72 -7.41
C PRO A 96 -13.72 -9.91 -6.51
N ILE A 97 -12.45 -10.29 -6.59
CA ILE A 97 -11.89 -11.35 -5.74
C ILE A 97 -11.39 -10.73 -4.46
N GLU A 98 -11.81 -11.29 -3.34
CA GLU A 98 -11.39 -10.88 -2.03
C GLU A 98 -10.11 -11.62 -1.61
N TYR A 99 -9.09 -10.84 -1.26
CA TYR A 99 -7.84 -11.31 -0.72
C TYR A 99 -7.73 -10.95 0.76
N ALA A 100 -7.01 -11.73 1.54
CA ALA A 100 -6.59 -11.38 2.89
C ALA A 100 -5.08 -11.15 2.88
N PHE A 101 -4.66 -9.93 3.15
CA PHE A 101 -3.26 -9.56 3.23
C PHE A 101 -2.87 -9.27 4.69
N PRO A 102 -1.82 -9.93 5.21
CA PRO A 102 -1.21 -9.52 6.47
C PRO A 102 -0.80 -8.05 6.41
N CYS A 103 -1.09 -7.30 7.45
CA CYS A 103 -0.82 -5.87 7.48
C CYS A 103 -0.29 -5.44 8.84
N TYR A 104 0.76 -4.63 8.83
CA TYR A 104 1.23 -3.91 10.01
C TYR A 104 0.57 -2.52 10.06
N PHE A 105 -0.16 -2.27 11.15
CA PHE A 105 -0.70 -0.96 11.48
C PHE A 105 0.29 -0.25 12.40
N ILE A 106 0.93 0.80 11.89
CA ILE A 106 2.10 1.39 12.51
C ILE A 106 1.75 2.74 13.16
N GLY A 107 2.23 2.93 14.38
CA GLY A 107 2.10 4.17 15.13
C GLY A 107 0.86 4.22 16.02
N ASP A 108 0.59 5.41 16.56
CA ASP A 108 -0.54 5.68 17.44
C ASP A 108 -1.85 5.76 16.62
N PRO A 109 -2.84 4.91 16.90
CA PRO A 109 -4.14 4.98 16.21
C PRO A 109 -4.90 6.29 16.46
N ASP A 110 -4.61 7.00 17.55
CA ASP A 110 -5.25 8.27 17.91
C ASP A 110 -4.50 9.51 17.39
N ALA A 111 -3.36 9.31 16.70
CA ALA A 111 -2.64 10.41 16.08
C ALA A 111 -3.50 11.13 15.03
N ARG A 112 -3.38 12.46 14.98
CA ARG A 112 -4.06 13.25 13.95
C ARG A 112 -3.38 13.04 12.60
N PHE A 113 -4.16 12.64 11.62
CA PHE A 113 -3.74 12.66 10.23
C PHE A 113 -3.84 14.09 9.69
N ASP A 114 -2.73 14.65 9.23
CA ASP A 114 -2.71 15.92 8.53
C ASP A 114 -2.37 15.68 7.04
N PRO A 115 -3.35 15.82 6.14
CA PRO A 115 -3.13 15.58 4.71
C PRO A 115 -2.18 16.60 4.07
N ASN A 116 -1.92 17.74 4.72
CA ASN A 116 -1.04 18.79 4.22
C ASN A 116 0.42 18.61 4.65
N GLN A 117 0.70 17.71 5.58
CA GLN A 117 2.08 17.40 5.94
C GLN A 117 2.75 16.53 4.86
N PRO A 118 4.06 16.73 4.63
CA PRO A 118 4.81 15.83 3.77
C PRO A 118 4.59 14.38 4.21
N PRO A 119 4.56 13.41 3.29
CA PRO A 119 4.35 12.02 3.65
C PRO A 119 5.43 11.58 4.62
N SER A 120 5.09 11.65 5.91
CA SER A 120 5.90 11.11 6.99
C SER A 120 5.71 9.59 7.02
N PHE A 121 6.74 8.89 7.45
CA PHE A 121 6.55 7.50 7.84
C PHE A 121 5.65 7.41 9.08
N PRO A 122 4.81 6.37 9.18
CA PRO A 122 4.65 5.24 8.26
C PRO A 122 3.82 5.60 7.02
N ARG A 123 4.10 4.92 5.91
CA ARG A 123 3.34 5.05 4.66
C ARG A 123 2.42 3.86 4.44
N THR A 124 1.44 4.04 3.56
CA THR A 124 0.59 2.95 3.09
C THR A 124 1.32 2.22 1.96
N LEU A 125 1.87 1.05 2.29
CA LEU A 125 2.72 0.24 1.41
C LEU A 125 2.11 -1.13 1.18
N LEU A 126 2.14 -1.59 -0.06
CA LEU A 126 1.85 -2.98 -0.41
C LEU A 126 3.18 -3.74 -0.48
N GLY A 127 3.38 -4.66 0.46
CA GLY A 127 4.57 -5.50 0.55
C GLY A 127 4.43 -6.81 -0.23
N LEU A 128 5.42 -7.69 -0.08
CA LEU A 128 5.48 -8.94 -0.83
C LEU A 128 4.78 -10.11 -0.14
N THR A 129 4.84 -10.17 1.20
CA THR A 129 4.35 -11.32 1.97
C THR A 129 2.86 -11.55 1.78
N ALA A 130 2.51 -12.73 1.36
CA ALA A 130 1.14 -13.19 1.08
C ALA A 130 0.40 -12.31 0.04
N VAL A 131 1.13 -11.57 -0.77
CA VAL A 131 0.62 -10.79 -1.91
C VAL A 131 1.03 -11.43 -3.22
N VAL A 132 2.34 -11.68 -3.42
CA VAL A 132 2.89 -12.18 -4.69
C VAL A 132 2.52 -13.64 -5.00
N ASP A 133 2.05 -14.38 -4.02
CA ASP A 133 1.47 -15.72 -4.21
C ASP A 133 0.01 -15.70 -4.70
N LYS A 134 -0.64 -14.54 -4.65
CA LYS A 134 -2.05 -14.35 -5.01
C LYS A 134 -2.24 -13.49 -6.25
N ILE A 135 -1.39 -12.49 -6.41
CA ILE A 135 -1.39 -11.61 -7.58
C ILE A 135 0.03 -11.49 -8.13
N ARG A 136 0.13 -11.52 -9.45
CA ARG A 136 1.38 -11.31 -10.16
C ARG A 136 1.54 -9.82 -10.44
N ILE A 137 2.69 -9.26 -10.06
CA ILE A 137 3.03 -7.86 -10.29
C ILE A 137 4.25 -7.82 -11.20
N LEU A 138 4.09 -7.19 -12.35
CA LEU A 138 5.15 -7.01 -13.34
C LEU A 138 5.40 -5.52 -13.55
N PHE A 139 6.65 -5.14 -13.71
CA PHE A 139 7.04 -3.79 -14.07
C PHE A 139 7.65 -3.79 -15.45
N ASP A 140 7.09 -3.02 -16.37
CA ASP A 140 7.58 -2.81 -17.71
C ASP A 140 7.94 -1.34 -17.89
N GLY A 141 9.23 -1.05 -17.97
CA GLY A 141 9.75 0.31 -18.12
C GLY A 141 9.68 0.86 -19.55
N THR A 142 9.10 0.12 -20.50
CA THR A 142 9.00 0.56 -21.89
C THR A 142 8.03 1.75 -22.01
N PRO A 143 8.50 2.93 -22.44
CA PRO A 143 7.62 4.10 -22.59
C PRO A 143 6.58 3.90 -23.69
N THR A 144 5.37 4.39 -23.44
CA THR A 144 4.29 4.49 -24.43
C THR A 144 3.68 5.90 -24.38
N PRO A 145 2.90 6.32 -25.39
CA PRO A 145 2.26 7.63 -25.35
C PRO A 145 1.35 7.87 -24.14
N THR A 146 0.74 6.81 -23.61
CA THR A 146 -0.17 6.87 -22.46
C THR A 146 0.53 6.55 -21.13
N ALA A 147 1.74 6.00 -21.17
CA ALA A 147 2.54 5.65 -20.02
C ALA A 147 4.03 5.98 -20.29
N PRO A 148 4.42 7.26 -20.20
CA PRO A 148 5.76 7.72 -20.57
C PRO A 148 6.88 7.15 -19.67
N HIS A 149 6.54 6.62 -18.50
CA HIS A 149 7.47 5.99 -17.57
C HIS A 149 7.33 4.46 -17.50
N GLY A 150 6.49 3.87 -18.36
CA GLY A 150 6.18 2.45 -18.34
C GLY A 150 4.95 2.10 -17.54
N LEU A 151 4.74 0.81 -17.34
CA LEU A 151 3.54 0.22 -16.74
C LEU A 151 3.89 -0.69 -15.57
N MET A 152 3.03 -0.71 -14.57
CA MET A 152 2.86 -1.82 -13.66
C MET A 152 1.68 -2.67 -14.17
N VAL A 153 1.89 -3.95 -14.28
CA VAL A 153 0.85 -4.90 -14.72
C VAL A 153 0.50 -5.81 -13.56
N ILE A 154 -0.77 -5.84 -13.21
CA ILE A 154 -1.32 -6.72 -12.19
C ILE A 154 -2.10 -7.83 -12.88
N GLU A 155 -1.77 -9.06 -12.57
CA GLU A 155 -2.45 -10.25 -13.07
C GLU A 155 -2.84 -11.14 -11.90
N ARG A 156 -3.99 -11.79 -12.03
CA ARG A 156 -4.37 -12.87 -11.13
C ARG A 156 -3.49 -14.09 -11.39
N THR A 157 -3.01 -14.71 -10.35
CA THR A 157 -2.34 -16.02 -10.42
C THR A 157 -3.34 -17.16 -10.52
#